data_8a12a115e63fffc0614a7390c0ef6e7f
#
_entry.id   8a12a115e63fffc0614a7390c0ef6e7f
#
_cell.length_a   1.000
_cell.length_b   1.000
_cell.length_c   1.000
_cell.angle_alpha   90.00
_cell.angle_beta   90.00
_cell.angle_gamma   90.00
#
_symmetry.space_group_name_H-M   'P 1'
#
loop_
_entity.id
_entity.type
_entity.pdbx_description
1 polymer ?
#
loop_
_entity_poly.entity_id
_entity_poly.type
_entity_poly.pdbx_seq_one_letter_code
_entity_poly.pdbx_strand_id
1 'polypeptide(L)'
;FNVLAMAGIFNMLYKILTKMTDNIRIHNLYWVMVFGCFPLIFYSFFVYGTIFGLFFSLVGFYNLILAKENGKILNFVISFLAFCMGTISKSNCLIFVIAAVLVTLFYGIKEQKLKYVVFSIILMGALMAPKCVNLYYAKKANVTISKGVPAKCFIAMGLQKGTKELGCGVDGWYNA
;
A
#
# COMPACT_ATOMS: atom_id res chain seq x y z
N PHE A 1 14.41 12.10 -0.71
CA PHE A 1 13.27 11.40 -1.33
C PHE A 1 12.19 11.03 -0.32
N ASN A 2 12.50 10.41 0.83
CA ASN A 2 11.51 10.00 1.83
C ASN A 2 10.68 11.17 2.36
N VAL A 3 11.29 12.34 2.60
CA VAL A 3 10.58 13.55 3.06
C VAL A 3 9.55 14.01 2.02
N LEU A 4 9.92 13.99 0.73
CA LEU A 4 9.00 14.33 -0.35
C LEU A 4 7.86 13.32 -0.46
N ALA A 5 8.15 12.04 -0.33
CA ALA A 5 7.12 11.00 -0.33
C ALA A 5 6.19 11.14 0.88
N MET A 6 6.72 11.50 2.05
CA MET A 6 5.92 11.76 3.25
C MET A 6 5.00 12.98 3.07
N ALA A 7 5.53 14.08 2.54
CA ALA A 7 4.72 15.25 2.18
C ALA A 7 3.62 14.88 1.15
N GLY A 8 3.97 14.01 0.19
CA GLY A 8 3.02 13.43 -0.76
C GLY A 8 1.92 12.61 -0.09
N ILE A 9 2.26 11.79 0.91
CA ILE A 9 1.29 11.01 1.70
C ILE A 9 0.28 11.96 2.36
N PHE A 10 0.77 12.97 3.07
CA PHE A 10 -0.12 13.93 3.73
C PHE A 10 -1.01 14.67 2.73
N ASN A 11 -0.45 15.10 1.59
CA ASN A 11 -1.24 15.74 0.55
C ASN A 11 -2.30 14.80 -0.03
N MET A 12 -1.99 13.54 -0.29
CA MET A 12 -2.95 12.55 -0.81
C MET A 12 -4.04 12.23 0.20
N LEU A 13 -3.69 12.04 1.47
CA LEU A 13 -4.68 11.86 2.55
C LEU A 13 -5.61 13.07 2.66
N TYR A 14 -5.07 14.30 2.59
CA TYR A 14 -5.89 15.49 2.60
C TYR A 14 -6.84 15.56 1.40
N LYS A 15 -6.35 15.26 0.19
CA LYS A 15 -7.18 15.20 -1.03
C LYS A 15 -8.28 14.13 -0.94
N ILE A 16 -8.00 12.98 -0.34
CA ILE A 16 -9.02 11.96 -0.09
C ILE A 16 -10.04 12.47 0.92
N LEU A 17 -9.59 13.11 1.99
CA LEU A 17 -10.46 13.68 3.02
C LEU A 17 -11.41 14.73 2.45
N THR A 18 -10.92 15.64 1.59
CA THR A 18 -11.76 16.65 0.91
C THR A 18 -12.83 16.06 -0.01
N LYS A 19 -12.62 14.81 -0.47
CA LYS A 19 -13.64 14.09 -1.22
C LYS A 19 -14.68 13.40 -0.35
N MET A 20 -14.39 13.22 0.93
CA MET A 20 -15.29 12.55 1.88
C MET A 20 -16.15 13.54 2.68
N THR A 21 -15.63 14.73 2.95
CA THR A 21 -16.34 15.73 3.77
C THR A 21 -15.88 17.16 3.48
N ASP A 22 -16.83 18.09 3.54
CA ASP A 22 -16.58 19.54 3.40
C ASP A 22 -16.50 20.23 4.77
N ASN A 23 -16.52 19.47 5.88
CA ASN A 23 -16.54 20.03 7.22
C ASN A 23 -15.15 20.60 7.60
N ILE A 24 -15.07 21.92 7.71
CA ILE A 24 -13.83 22.65 8.03
C ILE A 24 -13.21 22.22 9.36
N ARG A 25 -14.01 21.79 10.35
CA ARG A 25 -13.48 21.31 11.64
C ARG A 25 -12.70 20.03 11.48
N ILE A 26 -13.16 19.13 10.60
CA ILE A 26 -12.47 17.87 10.29
C ILE A 26 -11.16 18.15 9.55
N HIS A 27 -11.16 19.12 8.62
CA HIS A 27 -9.94 19.53 7.91
C HIS A 27 -8.90 20.14 8.86
N ASN A 28 -9.34 20.98 9.81
CA ASN A 28 -8.43 21.54 10.81
C ASN A 28 -7.89 20.44 11.74
N LEU A 29 -8.74 19.52 12.18
CA LEU A 29 -8.34 18.39 13.01
C LEU A 29 -7.32 17.50 12.29
N TYR A 30 -7.49 17.30 10.98
CA TYR A 30 -6.52 16.55 10.16
C TYR A 30 -5.11 17.14 10.26
N TRP A 31 -4.97 18.46 10.11
CA TRP A 31 -3.65 19.11 10.20
C TRP A 31 -3.06 19.01 11.61
N VAL A 32 -3.88 19.16 12.65
CA VAL A 32 -3.42 18.95 14.03
C VAL A 32 -2.90 17.51 14.21
N MET A 33 -3.61 16.51 13.69
CA MET A 33 -3.18 15.11 13.77
C MET A 33 -1.90 14.83 12.96
N VAL A 34 -1.75 15.42 11.77
CA VAL A 34 -0.56 15.27 10.94
C VAL A 34 0.67 15.82 11.66
N PHE A 35 0.59 17.03 12.20
CA PHE A 35 1.70 17.64 12.93
C PHE A 35 1.96 16.98 14.28
N GLY A 36 0.93 16.43 14.92
CA GLY A 36 1.05 15.70 16.18
C GLY A 36 1.56 14.26 16.03
N CYS A 37 1.55 13.70 14.82
CA CYS A 37 1.96 12.32 14.58
C CYS A 37 3.50 12.21 14.40
N PHE A 38 4.26 12.53 15.44
CA PHE A 38 5.72 12.44 15.43
C PHE A 38 6.27 11.08 14.95
N PRO A 39 5.70 9.92 15.36
CA PRO A 39 6.23 8.64 14.90
C PRO A 39 6.23 8.51 13.37
N LEU A 40 5.17 8.98 12.71
CA LEU A 40 5.07 8.94 11.27
C LEU A 40 6.08 9.89 10.60
N ILE A 41 6.29 11.08 11.17
CA ILE A 41 7.27 12.06 10.68
C ILE A 41 8.69 11.51 10.85
N PHE A 42 9.02 10.96 12.02
CA PHE A 42 10.33 10.35 12.27
C PHE A 42 10.61 9.14 11.39
N TYR A 43 9.57 8.43 10.97
CA TYR A 43 9.72 7.30 10.04
C TYR A 43 10.31 7.72 8.68
N SER A 44 10.23 9.00 8.32
CA SER A 44 10.84 9.55 7.09
C SER A 44 12.38 9.50 7.10
N PHE A 45 13.00 9.41 8.27
CA PHE A 45 14.46 9.26 8.39
C PHE A 45 14.96 7.84 8.10
N PHE A 46 14.08 6.85 8.15
CA PHE A 46 14.44 5.48 7.81
C PHE A 46 14.34 5.24 6.30
N VAL A 47 15.42 4.74 5.72
CA VAL A 47 15.45 4.36 4.30
C VAL A 47 14.73 3.02 4.11
N TYR A 48 13.41 3.08 4.04
CA TYR A 48 12.57 1.88 3.91
C TYR A 48 11.49 2.07 2.85
N GLY A 49 11.26 1.06 2.03
CA GLY A 49 10.28 1.12 0.93
C GLY A 49 8.82 1.33 1.35
N THR A 50 8.52 1.28 2.67
CA THR A 50 7.15 1.41 3.19
C THR A 50 6.54 2.77 2.88
N ILE A 51 7.32 3.87 2.98
CA ILE A 51 6.82 5.24 2.70
C ILE A 51 6.40 5.35 1.23
N PHE A 52 7.25 4.88 0.31
CA PHE A 52 6.93 4.88 -1.11
C PHE A 52 5.74 3.97 -1.42
N GLY A 53 5.71 2.78 -0.82
CA GLY A 53 4.60 1.85 -0.98
C GLY A 53 3.27 2.48 -0.53
N LEU A 54 3.25 3.14 0.62
CA LEU A 54 2.07 3.84 1.14
C LEU A 54 1.67 5.02 0.24
N PHE A 55 2.65 5.84 -0.19
CA PHE A 55 2.39 6.96 -1.09
C PHE A 55 1.71 6.51 -2.38
N PHE A 56 2.27 5.52 -3.07
CA PHE A 56 1.68 5.01 -4.30
C PHE A 56 0.32 4.34 -4.07
N SER A 57 0.13 3.65 -2.96
CA SER A 57 -1.18 3.09 -2.61
C SER A 57 -2.24 4.17 -2.44
N LEU A 58 -1.91 5.29 -1.78
CA LEU A 58 -2.82 6.44 -1.64
C LEU A 58 -3.11 7.13 -2.96
N VAL A 59 -2.11 7.27 -3.84
CA VAL A 59 -2.31 7.75 -5.22
C VAL A 59 -3.27 6.83 -5.96
N GLY A 60 -3.13 5.51 -5.78
CA GLY A 60 -4.05 4.51 -6.34
C GLY A 60 -5.49 4.72 -5.88
N PHE A 61 -5.72 4.84 -4.56
CA PHE A 61 -7.05 5.09 -4.00
C PHE A 61 -7.66 6.42 -4.45
N TYR A 62 -6.88 7.50 -4.45
CA TYR A 62 -7.36 8.80 -4.89
C TYR A 62 -7.84 8.74 -6.35
N ASN A 63 -7.06 8.10 -7.22
CA ASN A 63 -7.45 7.94 -8.62
C ASN A 63 -8.65 7.01 -8.80
N LEU A 64 -8.87 6.01 -7.93
CA LEU A 64 -10.11 5.23 -7.92
C LEU A 64 -11.33 6.09 -7.60
N ILE A 65 -11.22 6.99 -6.63
CA ILE A 65 -12.30 7.93 -6.29
C ILE A 65 -12.60 8.83 -7.50
N LEU A 66 -11.57 9.41 -8.12
CA LEU A 66 -11.73 10.23 -9.31
C LEU A 66 -12.32 9.44 -10.50
N ALA A 67 -11.93 8.19 -10.67
CA ALA A 67 -12.47 7.33 -11.73
C ALA A 67 -13.95 7.05 -11.53
N LYS A 68 -14.38 6.93 -10.27
CA LYS A 68 -15.80 6.80 -9.93
C LYS A 68 -16.57 8.09 -10.23
N GLU A 69 -16.04 9.25 -9.84
CA GLU A 69 -16.69 10.56 -10.04
C GLU A 69 -16.77 10.94 -11.52
N ASN A 70 -15.63 10.90 -12.21
CA ASN A 70 -15.50 11.43 -13.57
C ASN A 70 -15.72 10.37 -14.67
N GLY A 71 -15.75 9.10 -14.32
CA GLY A 71 -15.88 7.99 -15.27
C GLY A 71 -14.70 7.81 -16.23
N LYS A 72 -13.62 8.59 -16.09
CA LYS A 72 -12.48 8.59 -17.01
C LYS A 72 -11.62 7.33 -16.84
N ILE A 73 -11.40 6.63 -17.95
CA ILE A 73 -10.59 5.40 -17.96
C ILE A 73 -9.12 5.67 -17.57
N LEU A 74 -8.62 6.86 -17.85
CA LEU A 74 -7.26 7.27 -17.49
C LEU A 74 -7.01 7.16 -15.99
N ASN A 75 -7.99 7.54 -15.16
CA ASN A 75 -7.86 7.44 -13.70
C ASN A 75 -7.77 5.97 -13.24
N PHE A 76 -8.43 5.04 -13.92
CA PHE A 76 -8.27 3.61 -13.66
C PHE A 76 -6.86 3.13 -14.01
N VAL A 77 -6.31 3.56 -15.15
CA VAL A 77 -4.96 3.20 -15.55
C VAL A 77 -3.93 3.73 -14.56
N ILE A 78 -4.04 5.01 -14.17
CA ILE A 78 -3.15 5.61 -13.17
C ILE A 78 -3.26 4.87 -11.83
N SER A 79 -4.46 4.53 -11.40
CA SER A 79 -4.70 3.77 -10.18
C SER A 79 -4.02 2.40 -10.22
N PHE A 80 -4.18 1.65 -11.32
CA PHE A 80 -3.54 0.35 -11.51
C PHE A 80 -2.01 0.45 -11.45
N LEU A 81 -1.42 1.40 -12.20
CA LEU A 81 0.03 1.61 -12.21
C LEU A 81 0.54 2.02 -10.82
N ALA A 82 -0.17 2.88 -10.11
CA ALA A 82 0.18 3.29 -8.76
C ALA A 82 0.16 2.10 -7.79
N PHE A 83 -0.85 1.22 -7.84
CA PHE A 83 -0.86 0.01 -7.02
C PHE A 83 0.26 -0.96 -7.38
N CYS A 84 0.60 -1.12 -8.65
CA CYS A 84 1.77 -1.91 -9.07
C CYS A 84 3.06 -1.35 -8.44
N MET A 85 3.28 -0.03 -8.53
CA MET A 85 4.45 0.61 -7.92
C MET A 85 4.46 0.46 -6.39
N GLY A 86 3.31 0.59 -5.74
CA GLY A 86 3.16 0.37 -4.30
C GLY A 86 3.57 -1.03 -3.88
N THR A 87 3.07 -2.06 -4.56
CA THR A 87 3.36 -3.47 -4.24
C THR A 87 4.80 -3.87 -4.55
N ILE A 88 5.41 -3.29 -5.60
CA ILE A 88 6.83 -3.49 -5.92
C ILE A 88 7.71 -2.85 -4.83
N SER A 89 7.34 -1.66 -4.34
CA SER A 89 8.10 -0.97 -3.30
C SER A 89 8.06 -1.71 -1.96
N LYS A 90 6.92 -2.28 -1.59
CA LYS A 90 6.73 -3.04 -0.35
C LYS A 90 5.61 -4.06 -0.47
N SER A 91 5.94 -5.32 -0.21
CA SER A 91 4.96 -6.43 -0.29
C SER A 91 3.75 -6.25 0.64
N ASN A 92 3.92 -5.59 1.80
CA ASN A 92 2.80 -5.32 2.70
C ASN A 92 1.71 -4.44 2.06
N CYS A 93 2.05 -3.68 0.99
CA CYS A 93 1.07 -2.86 0.26
C CYS A 93 0.08 -3.70 -0.56
N LEU A 94 0.27 -5.02 -0.66
CA LEU A 94 -0.73 -5.93 -1.23
C LEU A 94 -2.09 -5.82 -0.54
N ILE A 95 -2.12 -5.49 0.76
CA ILE A 95 -3.36 -5.31 1.50
C ILE A 95 -4.22 -4.18 0.93
N PHE A 96 -3.58 -3.09 0.47
CA PHE A 96 -4.28 -1.96 -0.15
C PHE A 96 -4.88 -2.35 -1.50
N VAL A 97 -4.19 -3.18 -2.27
CA VAL A 97 -4.72 -3.69 -3.55
C VAL A 97 -5.94 -4.59 -3.30
N ILE A 98 -5.85 -5.48 -2.31
CA ILE A 98 -6.99 -6.34 -1.93
C ILE A 98 -8.19 -5.48 -1.51
N ALA A 99 -7.98 -4.46 -0.68
CA ALA A 99 -9.04 -3.54 -0.29
C ALA A 99 -9.65 -2.80 -1.50
N ALA A 100 -8.81 -2.33 -2.44
CA ALA A 100 -9.26 -1.67 -3.65
C ALA A 100 -10.07 -2.61 -4.55
N VAL A 101 -9.65 -3.87 -4.70
CA VAL A 101 -10.39 -4.92 -5.44
C VAL A 101 -11.77 -5.13 -4.82
N LEU A 102 -11.85 -5.31 -3.49
CA LEU A 102 -13.11 -5.53 -2.79
C LEU A 102 -14.06 -4.33 -2.94
N VAL A 103 -13.56 -3.12 -2.76
CA VAL A 103 -14.36 -1.89 -2.90
C VAL A 103 -14.87 -1.74 -4.32
N THR A 104 -14.03 -1.92 -5.34
CA THR A 104 -14.46 -1.79 -6.74
C THR A 104 -15.44 -2.87 -7.15
N LEU A 105 -15.26 -4.11 -6.67
CA LEU A 105 -16.19 -5.21 -6.88
C LEU A 105 -17.55 -4.90 -6.24
N PHE A 106 -17.55 -4.46 -4.98
CA PHE A 106 -18.77 -4.07 -4.27
C PHE A 106 -19.55 -2.98 -5.02
N TYR A 107 -18.85 -1.94 -5.50
CA TYR A 107 -19.48 -0.91 -6.31
C TYR A 107 -20.01 -1.44 -7.64
N GLY A 108 -19.27 -2.34 -8.30
CA GLY A 108 -19.71 -2.98 -9.55
C GLY A 108 -21.03 -3.73 -9.37
N ILE A 109 -21.17 -4.47 -8.29
CA ILE A 109 -22.39 -5.22 -7.95
C ILE A 109 -23.52 -4.25 -7.56
N LYS A 110 -23.27 -3.29 -6.67
CA LYS A 110 -24.27 -2.35 -6.17
C LYS A 110 -24.84 -1.45 -7.27
N GLU A 111 -24.00 -0.92 -8.15
CA GLU A 111 -24.40 -0.02 -9.22
C GLU A 111 -24.74 -0.75 -10.53
N GLN A 112 -24.62 -2.09 -10.55
CA GLN A 112 -24.82 -2.95 -11.73
C GLN A 112 -24.01 -2.49 -12.97
N LYS A 113 -22.82 -1.91 -12.73
CA LYS A 113 -21.95 -1.41 -13.79
C LYS A 113 -20.79 -2.37 -14.03
N LEU A 114 -20.88 -3.14 -15.11
CA LEU A 114 -19.89 -4.15 -15.50
C LEU A 114 -18.45 -3.59 -15.56
N LYS A 115 -18.28 -2.32 -15.91
CA LYS A 115 -16.95 -1.66 -15.95
C LYS A 115 -16.16 -1.76 -14.65
N TYR A 116 -16.82 -1.65 -13.49
CA TYR A 116 -16.13 -1.76 -12.19
C TYR A 116 -15.75 -3.20 -11.86
N VAL A 117 -16.57 -4.17 -12.28
CA VAL A 117 -16.27 -5.59 -12.13
C VAL A 117 -15.03 -5.96 -12.96
N VAL A 118 -15.02 -5.55 -14.24
CA VAL A 118 -13.86 -5.76 -15.14
C VAL A 118 -12.61 -5.10 -14.56
N PHE A 119 -12.73 -3.88 -14.05
CA PHE A 119 -11.60 -3.18 -13.46
C PHE A 119 -11.10 -3.85 -12.18
N SER A 120 -11.99 -4.40 -11.35
CA SER A 120 -11.62 -5.20 -10.18
C SER A 120 -10.75 -6.41 -10.59
N ILE A 121 -11.10 -7.09 -11.68
CA ILE A 121 -10.31 -8.20 -12.21
C ILE A 121 -8.93 -7.72 -12.68
N ILE A 122 -8.88 -6.57 -13.38
CA ILE A 122 -7.61 -5.97 -13.81
C ILE A 122 -6.73 -5.62 -12.61
N LEU A 123 -7.31 -5.03 -11.55
CA LEU A 123 -6.59 -4.69 -10.31
C LEU A 123 -5.96 -5.92 -9.64
N MET A 124 -6.56 -7.10 -9.75
CA MET A 124 -5.92 -8.33 -9.25
C MET A 124 -4.56 -8.59 -9.93
N GLY A 125 -4.36 -8.11 -11.15
CA GLY A 125 -3.05 -8.16 -11.81
C GLY A 125 -1.94 -7.43 -11.05
N ALA A 126 -2.25 -6.38 -10.29
CA ALA A 126 -1.28 -5.66 -9.47
C ALA A 126 -0.70 -6.53 -8.33
N LEU A 127 -1.41 -7.57 -7.89
CA LEU A 127 -0.90 -8.54 -6.92
C LEU A 127 0.27 -9.37 -7.48
N MET A 128 0.32 -9.53 -8.80
CA MET A 128 1.38 -10.29 -9.46
C MET A 128 2.59 -9.43 -9.83
N ALA A 129 2.49 -8.09 -9.76
CA ALA A 129 3.54 -7.18 -10.17
C ALA A 129 4.90 -7.45 -9.49
N PRO A 130 5.00 -7.67 -8.16
CA PRO A 130 6.28 -8.00 -7.51
C PRO A 130 6.89 -9.31 -8.03
N LYS A 131 6.06 -10.33 -8.30
CA LYS A 131 6.52 -11.60 -8.83
C LYS A 131 7.06 -11.46 -10.25
N CYS A 132 6.38 -10.68 -11.10
CA CYS A 132 6.82 -10.43 -12.47
C CYS A 132 8.19 -9.72 -12.49
N VAL A 133 8.37 -8.70 -11.64
CA VAL A 133 9.65 -7.98 -11.51
C VAL A 133 10.75 -8.93 -11.03
N ASN A 134 10.49 -9.72 -10.00
CA ASN A 134 11.47 -10.69 -9.48
C ASN A 134 11.87 -11.73 -10.54
N LEU A 135 10.91 -12.28 -11.28
CA LEU A 135 11.18 -13.23 -12.36
C LEU A 135 11.99 -12.61 -13.49
N TYR A 136 11.69 -11.36 -13.87
CA TYR A 136 12.44 -10.64 -14.89
C TYR A 136 13.91 -10.49 -14.48
N TYR A 137 14.19 -10.02 -13.26
CA TYR A 137 15.56 -9.86 -12.78
C TYR A 137 16.29 -11.19 -12.56
N ALA A 138 15.59 -12.22 -12.06
CA ALA A 138 16.14 -13.57 -11.94
C ALA A 138 16.63 -14.10 -13.29
N LYS A 139 15.80 -13.97 -14.32
CA LYS A 139 16.14 -14.40 -15.67
C LYS A 139 17.30 -13.60 -16.25
N LYS A 140 17.32 -12.29 -16.04
CA LYS A 140 18.38 -11.40 -16.54
C LYS A 140 19.74 -11.66 -15.86
N ALA A 141 19.72 -11.97 -14.58
CA ALA A 141 20.94 -12.24 -13.79
C ALA A 141 21.37 -13.73 -13.80
N ASN A 142 20.61 -14.62 -14.45
CA ASN A 142 20.80 -16.07 -14.40
C ASN A 142 20.91 -16.64 -12.97
N VAL A 143 20.13 -16.06 -12.03
CA VAL A 143 20.13 -16.47 -10.63
C VAL A 143 18.76 -17.04 -10.26
N THR A 144 18.76 -18.14 -9.53
CA THR A 144 17.53 -18.65 -8.91
C THR A 144 17.22 -17.85 -7.65
N ILE A 145 16.15 -17.06 -7.68
CA ILE A 145 15.71 -16.34 -6.47
C ILE A 145 15.13 -17.37 -5.50
N SER A 146 15.67 -17.42 -4.29
CA SER A 146 15.12 -18.26 -3.22
C SER A 146 13.67 -17.84 -2.91
N LYS A 147 12.85 -18.80 -2.46
CA LYS A 147 11.43 -18.54 -2.13
C LYS A 147 11.25 -17.61 -0.93
N GLY A 148 12.33 -17.05 -0.37
CA GLY A 148 12.31 -16.26 0.84
C GLY A 148 11.97 -17.08 2.09
N VAL A 149 11.77 -16.40 3.20
CA VAL A 149 11.40 -17.03 4.46
C VAL A 149 9.97 -17.57 4.36
N PRO A 150 9.72 -18.86 4.67
CA PRO A 150 8.38 -19.42 4.64
C PRO A 150 7.41 -18.64 5.54
N ALA A 151 6.16 -18.48 5.10
CA ALA A 151 5.12 -17.77 5.88
C ALA A 151 4.94 -18.35 7.31
N LYS A 152 5.17 -19.66 7.48
CA LYS A 152 5.14 -20.35 8.79
C LYS A 152 6.14 -19.74 9.79
N CYS A 153 7.31 -19.26 9.33
CA CYS A 153 8.29 -18.64 10.21
C CYS A 153 7.80 -17.29 10.75
N PHE A 154 7.09 -16.49 9.94
CA PHE A 154 6.50 -15.24 10.42
C PHE A 154 5.40 -15.48 11.46
N ILE A 155 4.61 -16.55 11.30
CA ILE A 155 3.61 -16.94 12.30
C ILE A 155 4.30 -17.38 13.59
N ALA A 156 5.35 -18.22 13.48
CA ALA A 156 6.13 -18.65 14.63
C ALA A 156 6.77 -17.48 15.38
N MET A 157 7.32 -16.49 14.65
CA MET A 157 7.88 -15.27 15.23
C MET A 157 6.83 -14.47 16.03
N GLY A 158 5.61 -14.36 15.51
CA GLY A 158 4.52 -13.66 16.20
C GLY A 158 3.98 -14.39 17.44
N LEU A 159 4.19 -15.71 17.54
CA LEU A 159 3.76 -16.52 18.66
C LEU A 159 4.85 -16.71 19.74
N GLN A 160 6.11 -16.37 19.45
CA GLN A 160 7.19 -16.45 20.42
C GLN A 160 7.04 -15.36 21.48
N LYS A 161 6.99 -15.79 22.74
CA LYS A 161 7.23 -14.88 23.88
C LYS A 161 8.73 -14.58 23.91
N GLY A 162 9.10 -13.32 23.80
CA GLY A 162 10.49 -12.89 23.94
C GLY A 162 11.02 -13.28 25.30
N THR A 163 12.06 -14.09 25.34
CA THR A 163 12.79 -14.36 26.57
C THR A 163 13.97 -13.41 26.62
N LYS A 164 13.99 -12.53 27.61
CA LYS A 164 15.09 -11.58 27.85
C LYS A 164 16.44 -12.28 28.09
N GLU A 165 16.42 -13.56 28.40
CA GLU A 165 17.59 -14.34 28.80
C GLU A 165 18.54 -14.69 27.62
N LEU A 166 18.09 -14.61 26.37
CA LEU A 166 18.89 -15.00 25.22
C LEU A 166 19.50 -13.81 24.44
N GLY A 167 19.52 -12.61 25.00
CA GLY A 167 20.09 -11.43 24.35
C GLY A 167 19.33 -10.95 23.10
N CYS A 168 18.25 -11.62 22.73
CA CYS A 168 17.35 -11.23 21.68
C CYS A 168 16.30 -10.32 22.28
N GLY A 169 16.64 -9.06 22.41
CA GLY A 169 15.83 -8.06 23.12
C GLY A 169 14.54 -7.68 22.41
N VAL A 170 14.08 -8.40 21.40
CA VAL A 170 12.91 -8.02 20.63
C VAL A 170 12.05 -9.25 20.40
N ASP A 171 10.82 -9.20 20.92
CA ASP A 171 9.79 -10.19 20.64
C ASP A 171 9.58 -10.33 19.13
N GLY A 172 9.52 -11.57 18.65
CA GLY A 172 9.29 -11.84 17.24
C GLY A 172 10.53 -11.78 16.35
N TRP A 173 11.74 -11.62 16.89
CA TRP A 173 12.96 -11.78 16.11
C TRP A 173 13.36 -13.24 16.01
N TYR A 174 13.70 -13.60 14.83
CA TYR A 174 14.15 -14.90 14.42
C TYR A 174 15.63 -15.07 14.79
N ASN A 175 15.90 -16.04 15.61
CA ASN A 175 17.26 -16.56 15.81
C ASN A 175 17.47 -17.68 14.81
N ALA A 176 18.27 -17.40 13.79
CA ALA A 176 18.77 -18.41 12.88
C ALA A 176 19.85 -19.25 13.57
#